data_a4660f3f5e0031e91fc83d736815e5f8
#
_entry.id   a4660f3f5e0031e91fc83d736815e5f8
#
_cell.length_a   1.000
_cell.length_b   1.000
_cell.length_c   1.000
_cell.angle_alpha   90.00
_cell.angle_beta   90.00
_cell.angle_gamma   90.00
#
_symmetry.space_group_name_H-M   'P 1'
#
loop_
_entity.id
_entity.type
_entity.pdbx_description
1 polymer ?
#
loop_
_entity_poly.entity_id
_entity_poly.type
_entity_poly.pdbx_seq_one_letter_code
_entity_poly.pdbx_strand_id
1 'polypeptide(L)'
;MARILDVEQALLLLELEAPFDQRSVQLARRRMAKRWHPDIAPPGRAHEHQRHLQAINEAADQLAELAEASRGGRVSRNAVKVSAAAARKARAEAGRRAYEEEQRARASEEERAKHDPFGSRVPDHSVVHRYARCLSYPEWGVGTVTGIYFSGDDEDAQQWARVTFAVGVRTIPAGSLQFVDFSQPDPSADRVQRFMTAAQHALAEGNAELAAQRLVYARDAEPNNPIVLRLLTVSFWQAGNLPAAARAVRDWARVDTDRPTSERFASRIYEDMGAFDLAADAAARAAERAPADASAWERLGRLRLRLMDRVGAVSALERARLVEPSVQGLLDLALAYQLVGDVGAEVSACEAATRLDPEAPVAWSRYAHALARTDRQRECIEACERALALGSDPEVEALLERVRAAVPRELGERTAA
;
A
#
# COMPACT_ATOMS: atom_id res chain seq x y z
N MET A 1 -7.40 4.28 -22.52
CA MET A 1 -6.15 4.47 -23.27
C MET A 1 -5.14 3.46 -22.79
N ALA A 2 -4.65 2.57 -23.65
CA ALA A 2 -3.63 1.60 -23.29
C ALA A 2 -2.35 2.34 -22.87
N ARG A 3 -1.82 1.99 -21.73
CA ARG A 3 -0.59 2.57 -21.16
C ARG A 3 0.58 2.03 -22.01
N ILE A 4 1.14 2.83 -22.90
CA ILE A 4 2.35 2.45 -23.66
C ILE A 4 3.47 2.28 -22.62
N LEU A 5 3.80 1.03 -22.29
CA LEU A 5 4.92 0.68 -21.43
C LEU A 5 6.23 1.08 -22.10
N ASP A 6 7.22 1.55 -21.33
CA ASP A 6 8.58 1.71 -21.85
C ASP A 6 9.17 0.31 -22.11
N VAL A 7 9.92 0.16 -23.19
CA VAL A 7 10.55 -1.13 -23.58
C VAL A 7 11.40 -1.68 -22.43
N GLU A 8 12.09 -0.84 -21.67
CA GLU A 8 12.83 -1.23 -20.47
C GLU A 8 11.91 -1.77 -19.36
N GLN A 9 10.75 -1.15 -19.18
CA GLN A 9 9.73 -1.63 -18.20
C GLN A 9 9.09 -2.95 -18.65
N ALA A 10 8.86 -3.12 -19.96
CA ALA A 10 8.34 -4.36 -20.52
C ALA A 10 9.34 -5.52 -20.35
N LEU A 11 10.64 -5.26 -20.52
CA LEU A 11 11.70 -6.24 -20.27
C LEU A 11 11.77 -6.65 -18.80
N LEU A 12 11.66 -5.68 -17.89
CA LEU A 12 11.63 -5.94 -16.44
C LEU A 12 10.40 -6.76 -16.03
N LEU A 13 9.21 -6.43 -16.55
CA LEU A 13 7.97 -7.16 -16.28
C LEU A 13 8.03 -8.63 -16.72
N LEU A 14 8.73 -8.91 -17.83
CA LEU A 14 8.89 -10.27 -18.34
C LEU A 14 10.13 -11.00 -17.80
N GLU A 15 10.92 -10.34 -16.95
CA GLU A 15 12.23 -10.85 -16.49
C GLU A 15 13.07 -11.31 -17.69
N LEU A 16 13.15 -10.47 -18.74
CA LEU A 16 13.84 -10.76 -19.99
C LEU A 16 14.98 -9.76 -20.22
N GLU A 17 16.13 -10.26 -20.65
CA GLU A 17 17.29 -9.44 -20.99
C GLU A 17 17.55 -9.42 -22.48
N ALA A 18 18.09 -8.28 -22.97
CA ALA A 18 18.53 -8.19 -24.34
C ALA A 18 19.95 -8.81 -24.49
N PRO A 19 20.24 -9.52 -25.59
CA PRO A 19 19.43 -9.66 -26.81
C PRO A 19 18.34 -10.74 -26.67
N PHE A 20 17.16 -10.46 -27.24
CA PHE A 20 16.02 -11.38 -27.23
C PHE A 20 15.40 -11.53 -28.63
N ASP A 21 14.60 -12.58 -28.80
CA ASP A 21 13.82 -12.88 -29.97
C ASP A 21 12.36 -13.17 -29.65
N GLN A 22 11.49 -13.34 -30.63
CA GLN A 22 10.08 -13.60 -30.46
C GLN A 22 9.82 -14.87 -29.61
N ARG A 23 10.69 -15.89 -29.76
CA ARG A 23 10.55 -17.15 -29.01
C ARG A 23 10.84 -16.96 -27.54
N SER A 24 11.88 -16.19 -27.19
CA SER A 24 12.22 -15.86 -25.79
C SER A 24 11.13 -15.01 -25.13
N VAL A 25 10.52 -14.07 -25.85
CA VAL A 25 9.37 -13.28 -25.38
C VAL A 25 8.19 -14.19 -25.05
N GLN A 26 7.83 -15.13 -25.95
CA GLN A 26 6.74 -16.06 -25.72
C GLN A 26 6.99 -17.00 -24.54
N LEU A 27 8.23 -17.46 -24.36
CA LEU A 27 8.61 -18.30 -23.22
C LEU A 27 8.52 -17.51 -21.90
N ALA A 28 9.00 -16.26 -21.90
CA ALA A 28 8.89 -15.38 -20.75
C ALA A 28 7.42 -15.08 -20.41
N ARG A 29 6.58 -14.76 -21.41
CA ARG A 29 5.14 -14.58 -21.25
C ARG A 29 4.48 -15.78 -20.57
N ARG A 30 4.75 -17.01 -21.05
CA ARG A 30 4.19 -18.24 -20.49
C ARG A 30 4.61 -18.48 -19.04
N ARG A 31 5.89 -18.19 -18.72
CA ARG A 31 6.44 -18.32 -17.38
C ARG A 31 5.74 -17.35 -16.43
N MET A 32 5.64 -16.07 -16.81
CA MET A 32 5.04 -15.03 -16.00
C MET A 32 3.52 -15.19 -15.88
N ALA A 33 2.84 -15.63 -16.95
CA ALA A 33 1.40 -15.91 -16.90
C ALA A 33 1.06 -17.06 -15.94
N LYS A 34 1.89 -18.08 -15.84
CA LYS A 34 1.72 -19.15 -14.84
C LYS A 34 1.89 -18.61 -13.41
N ARG A 35 2.84 -17.70 -13.19
CA ARG A 35 3.12 -17.13 -11.88
C ARG A 35 2.04 -16.16 -11.40
N TRP A 36 1.37 -15.47 -12.33
CA TRP A 36 0.39 -14.43 -12.03
C TRP A 36 -1.03 -14.81 -12.49
N HIS A 37 -1.31 -16.13 -12.61
CA HIS A 37 -2.66 -16.57 -12.97
C HIS A 37 -3.65 -16.27 -11.84
N PRO A 38 -4.85 -15.75 -12.13
CA PRO A 38 -5.85 -15.44 -11.10
C PRO A 38 -6.24 -16.65 -10.23
N ASP A 39 -6.22 -17.85 -10.80
CA ASP A 39 -6.62 -19.09 -10.11
C ASP A 39 -5.64 -19.52 -8.99
N ILE A 40 -4.39 -19.06 -9.06
CA ILE A 40 -3.38 -19.34 -8.03
C ILE A 40 -3.16 -18.15 -7.07
N ALA A 41 -4.00 -17.12 -7.20
CA ALA A 41 -3.91 -15.94 -6.35
C ALA A 41 -4.30 -16.28 -4.89
N PRO A 42 -3.61 -15.72 -3.90
CA PRO A 42 -4.05 -15.81 -2.51
C PRO A 42 -5.48 -15.25 -2.35
N PRO A 43 -6.24 -15.70 -1.35
CA PRO A 43 -7.58 -15.18 -1.10
C PRO A 43 -7.62 -13.65 -1.04
N GLY A 44 -8.51 -13.04 -1.84
CA GLY A 44 -8.66 -11.59 -1.93
C GLY A 44 -7.73 -10.85 -2.89
N ARG A 45 -6.72 -11.53 -3.53
CA ARG A 45 -5.76 -10.90 -4.46
C ARG A 45 -5.96 -11.26 -5.94
N ALA A 46 -7.04 -11.93 -6.28
CA ALA A 46 -7.32 -12.33 -7.67
C ALA A 46 -7.33 -11.13 -8.63
N HIS A 47 -7.83 -9.99 -8.19
CA HIS A 47 -7.86 -8.76 -9.01
C HIS A 47 -6.47 -8.14 -9.25
N GLU A 48 -5.56 -8.27 -8.29
CA GLU A 48 -4.15 -7.85 -8.45
C GLU A 48 -3.45 -8.76 -9.47
N HIS A 49 -3.62 -10.08 -9.35
CA HIS A 49 -3.09 -11.05 -10.30
C HIS A 49 -3.62 -10.82 -11.71
N GLN A 50 -4.90 -10.50 -11.86
CA GLN A 50 -5.51 -10.18 -13.14
C GLN A 50 -4.89 -8.93 -13.79
N ARG A 51 -4.67 -7.85 -13.00
CA ARG A 51 -4.01 -6.63 -13.49
C ARG A 51 -2.55 -6.89 -13.88
N HIS A 52 -1.82 -7.68 -13.09
CA HIS A 52 -0.45 -8.07 -13.46
C HIS A 52 -0.41 -8.93 -14.71
N LEU A 53 -1.33 -9.88 -14.86
CA LEU A 53 -1.43 -10.71 -16.06
C LEU A 53 -1.74 -9.88 -17.31
N GLN A 54 -2.60 -8.88 -17.20
CA GLN A 54 -2.88 -7.94 -18.27
C GLN A 54 -1.63 -7.15 -18.67
N ALA A 55 -0.91 -6.58 -17.70
CA ALA A 55 0.33 -5.84 -17.95
C ALA A 55 1.43 -6.73 -18.57
N ILE A 56 1.54 -8.00 -18.16
CA ILE A 56 2.44 -8.99 -18.73
C ILE A 56 2.10 -9.27 -20.20
N ASN A 57 0.81 -9.39 -20.52
CA ASN A 57 0.36 -9.61 -21.90
C ASN A 57 0.68 -8.41 -22.79
N GLU A 58 0.34 -7.19 -22.34
CA GLU A 58 0.64 -5.95 -23.07
C GLU A 58 2.16 -5.77 -23.30
N ALA A 59 2.98 -6.05 -22.28
CA ALA A 59 4.43 -6.03 -22.39
C ALA A 59 4.97 -7.06 -23.39
N ALA A 60 4.41 -8.27 -23.39
CA ALA A 60 4.83 -9.34 -24.30
C ALA A 60 4.47 -9.01 -25.75
N ASP A 61 3.27 -8.48 -26.01
CA ASP A 61 2.83 -8.09 -27.34
C ASP A 61 3.73 -6.97 -27.88
N GLN A 62 4.05 -5.96 -27.07
CA GLN A 62 4.94 -4.86 -27.44
C GLN A 62 6.37 -5.34 -27.76
N LEU A 63 6.94 -6.25 -26.97
CA LEU A 63 8.28 -6.80 -27.22
C LEU A 63 8.29 -7.77 -28.42
N ALA A 64 7.19 -8.48 -28.68
CA ALA A 64 7.04 -9.33 -29.85
C ALA A 64 7.02 -8.50 -31.13
N GLU A 65 6.26 -7.40 -31.17
CA GLU A 65 6.26 -6.46 -32.31
C GLU A 65 7.65 -5.87 -32.56
N LEU A 66 8.38 -5.51 -31.51
CA LEU A 66 9.75 -5.01 -31.64
C LEU A 66 10.70 -6.07 -32.22
N ALA A 67 10.53 -7.34 -31.81
CA ALA A 67 11.32 -8.46 -32.31
C ALA A 67 11.01 -8.74 -33.78
N GLU A 68 9.73 -8.63 -34.17
CA GLU A 68 9.30 -8.83 -35.58
C GLU A 68 9.79 -7.70 -36.49
N ALA A 69 9.78 -6.44 -36.01
CA ALA A 69 10.30 -5.29 -36.73
C ALA A 69 11.83 -5.29 -36.87
N SER A 70 12.53 -6.11 -36.11
CA SER A 70 14.00 -6.16 -36.10
C SER A 70 14.54 -7.04 -37.24
N ARG A 71 15.47 -6.49 -38.06
CA ARG A 71 16.13 -7.26 -39.13
C ARG A 71 16.85 -8.48 -38.52
N GLY A 72 16.38 -9.68 -38.89
CA GLY A 72 16.92 -10.96 -38.39
C GLY A 72 16.18 -11.51 -37.16
N GLY A 73 15.04 -10.91 -36.75
CA GLY A 73 14.17 -11.44 -35.66
C GLY A 73 14.75 -11.38 -34.26
N ARG A 74 15.89 -10.70 -34.09
CA ARG A 74 16.60 -10.58 -32.78
C ARG A 74 16.86 -9.13 -32.41
N VAL A 75 16.40 -8.72 -31.27
CA VAL A 75 16.54 -7.35 -30.73
C VAL A 75 17.82 -7.22 -29.93
N SER A 76 18.74 -6.36 -30.37
CA SER A 76 20.00 -6.09 -29.68
C SER A 76 19.80 -5.08 -28.55
N ARG A 77 20.76 -5.02 -27.60
CA ARG A 77 20.78 -4.01 -26.53
C ARG A 77 20.74 -2.58 -27.07
N ASN A 78 21.40 -2.33 -28.21
CA ASN A 78 21.35 -0.99 -28.83
C ASN A 78 19.97 -0.68 -29.41
N ALA A 79 19.28 -1.65 -29.98
CA ALA A 79 17.93 -1.48 -30.53
C ALA A 79 16.94 -1.14 -29.36
N VAL A 80 17.09 -1.77 -28.20
CA VAL A 80 16.29 -1.45 -27.00
C VAL A 80 16.52 0.01 -26.57
N LYS A 81 17.78 0.47 -26.49
CA LYS A 81 18.09 1.86 -26.11
C LYS A 81 17.52 2.88 -27.09
N VAL A 82 17.59 2.59 -28.39
CA VAL A 82 17.03 3.48 -29.44
C VAL A 82 15.50 3.52 -29.36
N SER A 83 14.86 2.36 -29.15
CA SER A 83 13.41 2.29 -28.99
C SER A 83 12.93 3.00 -27.73
N ALA A 84 13.63 2.84 -26.59
CA ALA A 84 13.32 3.55 -25.35
C ALA A 84 13.49 5.07 -25.51
N ALA A 85 14.54 5.53 -26.19
CA ALA A 85 14.75 6.95 -26.47
C ALA A 85 13.65 7.52 -27.40
N ALA A 86 13.23 6.76 -28.42
CA ALA A 86 12.14 7.14 -29.31
C ALA A 86 10.80 7.23 -28.54
N ALA A 87 10.51 6.27 -27.65
CA ALA A 87 9.31 6.28 -26.83
C ALA A 87 9.28 7.48 -25.85
N ARG A 88 10.43 7.82 -25.23
CA ARG A 88 10.55 9.02 -24.39
C ARG A 88 10.31 10.31 -25.17
N LYS A 89 10.86 10.40 -26.39
CA LYS A 89 10.63 11.56 -27.29
C LYS A 89 9.17 11.68 -27.70
N ALA A 90 8.54 10.56 -28.09
CA ALA A 90 7.12 10.52 -28.45
C ALA A 90 6.21 10.93 -27.29
N ARG A 91 6.50 10.48 -26.05
CA ARG A 91 5.78 10.92 -24.85
C ARG A 91 5.93 12.42 -24.59
N ALA A 92 7.15 12.97 -24.74
CA ALA A 92 7.39 14.39 -24.57
C ALA A 92 6.66 15.24 -25.62
N GLU A 93 6.59 14.73 -26.86
CA GLU A 93 5.83 15.38 -27.95
C GLU A 93 4.32 15.27 -27.73
N ALA A 94 3.82 14.11 -27.29
CA ALA A 94 2.41 13.93 -26.93
C ALA A 94 1.99 14.82 -25.74
N GLY A 95 2.84 14.91 -24.72
CA GLY A 95 2.62 15.82 -23.60
C GLY A 95 2.57 17.30 -24.03
N ARG A 96 3.45 17.71 -24.96
CA ARG A 96 3.43 19.06 -25.54
C ARG A 96 2.14 19.32 -26.32
N ARG A 97 1.73 18.38 -27.18
CA ARG A 97 0.47 18.51 -27.93
C ARG A 97 -0.76 18.58 -27.02
N ALA A 98 -0.81 17.73 -25.99
CA ALA A 98 -1.89 17.78 -25.01
C ALA A 98 -1.93 19.13 -24.26
N TYR A 99 -0.77 19.67 -23.88
CA TYR A 99 -0.67 20.99 -23.27
C TYR A 99 -1.10 22.11 -24.24
N GLU A 100 -0.68 22.06 -25.50
CA GLU A 100 -1.08 23.03 -26.52
C GLU A 100 -2.58 22.95 -26.83
N GLU A 101 -3.17 21.73 -26.86
CA GLU A 101 -4.62 21.54 -27.00
C GLU A 101 -5.39 22.08 -25.79
N GLU A 102 -4.90 21.85 -24.59
CA GLU A 102 -5.49 22.42 -23.38
C GLU A 102 -5.42 23.95 -23.36
N GLN A 103 -4.29 24.52 -23.79
CA GLN A 103 -4.16 25.98 -23.90
C GLN A 103 -5.08 26.56 -24.99
N ARG A 104 -5.22 25.87 -26.14
CA ARG A 104 -6.18 26.25 -27.19
C ARG A 104 -7.63 26.13 -26.70
N ALA A 105 -7.94 25.06 -25.96
CA ALA A 105 -9.27 24.89 -25.37
C ALA A 105 -9.59 26.02 -24.37
N ARG A 106 -8.63 26.38 -23.50
CA ARG A 106 -8.76 27.51 -22.57
C ARG A 106 -8.91 28.84 -23.30
N ALA A 107 -8.07 29.09 -24.34
CA ALA A 107 -8.19 30.30 -25.14
C ALA A 107 -9.52 30.40 -25.89
N SER A 108 -10.04 29.26 -26.39
CA SER A 108 -11.36 29.20 -27.04
C SER A 108 -12.51 29.36 -26.05
N GLU A 109 -12.34 28.92 -24.80
CA GLU A 109 -13.28 29.14 -23.70
C GLU A 109 -13.28 30.60 -23.25
N GLU A 110 -12.09 31.23 -23.16
CA GLU A 110 -11.97 32.66 -22.91
C GLU A 110 -12.51 33.54 -24.04
N GLU A 111 -12.33 33.11 -25.29
CA GLU A 111 -12.88 33.82 -26.45
C GLU A 111 -14.39 33.64 -26.57
N ARG A 112 -14.93 32.46 -26.25
CA ARG A 112 -16.36 32.23 -26.10
C ARG A 112 -16.97 33.01 -24.93
N ALA A 113 -16.22 33.15 -23.81
CA ALA A 113 -16.65 33.98 -22.69
C ALA A 113 -16.63 35.48 -23.05
N LYS A 114 -15.77 35.91 -23.98
CA LYS A 114 -15.77 37.28 -24.52
C LYS A 114 -16.89 37.54 -25.55
N HIS A 115 -17.35 36.48 -26.23
CA HIS A 115 -18.48 36.51 -27.18
C HIS A 115 -19.70 35.83 -26.58
N ASP A 116 -20.07 36.20 -25.34
CA ASP A 116 -21.31 35.79 -24.73
C ASP A 116 -22.48 36.42 -25.48
N PRO A 117 -23.30 35.63 -26.19
CA PRO A 117 -24.53 36.18 -26.86
C PRO A 117 -25.58 36.68 -25.88
N PHE A 118 -25.37 36.49 -24.58
CA PHE A 118 -26.24 36.96 -23.49
C PHE A 118 -25.81 38.31 -22.92
N GLY A 119 -25.38 39.21 -23.81
CA GLY A 119 -24.92 40.56 -23.58
C GLY A 119 -25.45 41.28 -22.36
N SER A 120 -24.53 41.81 -21.58
CA SER A 120 -24.61 43.05 -20.82
C SER A 120 -25.61 43.15 -19.66
N ARG A 121 -25.78 42.10 -18.84
CA ARG A 121 -26.01 42.37 -17.40
C ARG A 121 -24.73 41.94 -16.67
N VAL A 122 -23.97 42.90 -16.19
CA VAL A 122 -22.77 42.69 -15.40
C VAL A 122 -23.14 41.75 -14.23
N PRO A 123 -22.59 40.54 -14.12
CA PRO A 123 -22.84 39.71 -12.97
C PRO A 123 -22.44 40.49 -11.72
N ASP A 124 -23.22 40.38 -10.66
CA ASP A 124 -22.86 40.95 -9.37
C ASP A 124 -21.62 40.19 -8.84
N HIS A 125 -20.45 40.67 -9.24
CA HIS A 125 -19.16 40.10 -8.84
C HIS A 125 -18.94 40.13 -7.33
N SER A 126 -19.78 40.85 -6.58
CA SER A 126 -19.73 40.87 -5.11
C SER A 126 -20.06 39.53 -4.48
N VAL A 127 -20.68 38.62 -5.25
CA VAL A 127 -21.14 37.30 -4.79
C VAL A 127 -20.14 36.20 -5.20
N VAL A 128 -19.30 36.46 -6.20
CA VAL A 128 -18.24 35.52 -6.62
C VAL A 128 -17.20 35.42 -5.50
N HIS A 129 -16.78 34.20 -5.20
CA HIS A 129 -15.94 33.83 -4.06
C HIS A 129 -16.63 33.81 -2.68
N ARG A 130 -17.94 34.06 -2.59
CA ARG A 130 -18.70 33.84 -1.36
C ARG A 130 -19.02 32.36 -1.18
N TYR A 131 -19.22 31.99 0.06
CA TYR A 131 -19.62 30.61 0.41
C TYR A 131 -21.12 30.48 0.42
N ALA A 132 -21.65 29.37 -0.11
CA ALA A 132 -23.07 29.10 -0.12
C ALA A 132 -23.37 27.62 0.13
N ARG A 133 -24.52 27.34 0.76
CA ARG A 133 -25.12 26.01 0.85
C ARG A 133 -26.26 25.89 -0.14
N CYS A 134 -26.42 24.72 -0.76
CA CYS A 134 -27.59 24.42 -1.54
C CYS A 134 -28.71 23.97 -0.63
N LEU A 135 -29.84 24.69 -0.66
CA LEU A 135 -31.01 24.38 0.18
C LEU A 135 -31.69 23.07 -0.24
N SER A 136 -31.62 22.73 -1.55
CA SER A 136 -32.23 21.52 -2.10
C SER A 136 -31.35 20.26 -1.85
N TYR A 137 -30.05 20.45 -1.58
CA TYR A 137 -29.08 19.37 -1.39
C TYR A 137 -28.12 19.75 -0.25
N PRO A 138 -28.60 19.76 0.99
CA PRO A 138 -27.79 20.15 2.16
C PRO A 138 -26.59 19.23 2.41
N GLU A 139 -26.66 17.99 1.94
CA GLU A 139 -25.58 16.99 2.02
C GLU A 139 -24.33 17.35 1.20
N TRP A 140 -24.44 18.27 0.23
CA TRP A 140 -23.28 18.76 -0.52
C TRP A 140 -22.38 19.68 0.31
N GLY A 141 -22.87 20.10 1.47
CA GLY A 141 -22.14 20.99 2.38
C GLY A 141 -22.05 22.42 1.88
N VAL A 142 -20.95 23.10 2.27
CA VAL A 142 -20.70 24.47 1.85
C VAL A 142 -19.80 24.47 0.62
N GLY A 143 -20.20 25.18 -0.43
CA GLY A 143 -19.44 25.36 -1.65
C GLY A 143 -19.01 26.83 -1.85
N THR A 144 -18.05 27.05 -2.74
CA THR A 144 -17.60 28.40 -3.16
C THR A 144 -18.28 28.78 -4.46
N VAL A 145 -18.95 29.92 -4.51
CA VAL A 145 -19.53 30.46 -5.74
C VAL A 145 -18.40 30.94 -6.66
N THR A 146 -18.30 30.33 -7.84
CA THR A 146 -17.25 30.62 -8.82
C THR A 146 -17.74 31.40 -10.03
N GLY A 147 -19.05 31.56 -10.18
CA GLY A 147 -19.67 32.35 -11.24
C GLY A 147 -21.17 32.48 -11.07
N ILE A 148 -21.74 33.54 -11.61
CA ILE A 148 -23.18 33.77 -11.69
C ILE A 148 -23.55 34.03 -13.13
N TYR A 149 -24.66 33.41 -13.58
CA TYR A 149 -25.12 33.45 -14.94
C TYR A 149 -26.61 33.78 -14.95
N PHE A 150 -27.05 34.41 -16.01
CA PHE A 150 -28.49 34.66 -16.25
C PHE A 150 -28.95 33.84 -17.46
N SER A 151 -30.07 33.17 -17.36
CA SER A 151 -30.67 32.45 -18.48
C SER A 151 -32.01 33.09 -18.82
N GLY A 152 -32.19 33.53 -20.08
CA GLY A 152 -33.41 34.18 -20.57
C GLY A 152 -33.19 35.63 -21.00
N ASP A 153 -33.92 36.09 -22.03
CA ASP A 153 -33.71 37.38 -22.68
C ASP A 153 -34.51 38.54 -22.09
N ASP A 154 -35.41 38.31 -21.14
CA ASP A 154 -36.35 39.31 -20.63
C ASP A 154 -36.63 39.25 -19.11
N GLU A 155 -37.64 39.96 -18.62
CA GLU A 155 -37.96 40.18 -17.20
C GLU A 155 -38.06 38.90 -16.33
N ASP A 156 -38.11 37.72 -16.94
CA ASP A 156 -38.17 36.41 -16.30
C ASP A 156 -36.77 35.70 -16.27
N ALA A 157 -35.68 36.40 -16.49
CA ALA A 157 -34.33 35.83 -16.51
C ALA A 157 -34.00 35.15 -15.18
N GLN A 158 -33.85 33.83 -15.20
CA GLN A 158 -33.50 33.06 -14.03
C GLN A 158 -31.99 33.16 -13.75
N GLN A 159 -31.64 33.55 -12.54
CA GLN A 159 -30.26 33.64 -12.11
C GLN A 159 -29.72 32.26 -11.65
N TRP A 160 -28.60 31.85 -12.23
CA TRP A 160 -27.92 30.59 -11.92
C TRP A 160 -26.55 30.89 -11.32
N ALA A 161 -26.17 30.08 -10.36
CA ALA A 161 -24.82 30.17 -9.77
C ALA A 161 -24.03 28.88 -10.04
N ARG A 162 -22.79 29.03 -10.43
CA ARG A 162 -21.82 27.95 -10.50
C ARG A 162 -21.12 27.87 -9.16
N VAL A 163 -21.28 26.74 -8.47
CA VAL A 163 -20.74 26.55 -7.12
C VAL A 163 -19.86 25.31 -7.11
N THR A 164 -18.68 25.45 -6.54
CA THR A 164 -17.75 24.33 -6.33
C THR A 164 -17.94 23.80 -4.93
N PHE A 165 -18.61 22.63 -4.83
CA PHE A 165 -18.76 21.86 -3.60
C PHE A 165 -17.66 20.79 -3.48
N ALA A 166 -17.55 20.13 -2.34
CA ALA A 166 -16.69 18.96 -2.15
C ALA A 166 -17.04 17.81 -3.12
N VAL A 167 -18.33 17.69 -3.47
CA VAL A 167 -18.86 16.70 -4.44
C VAL A 167 -18.72 17.12 -5.91
N GLY A 168 -17.98 18.19 -6.21
CA GLY A 168 -17.73 18.71 -7.55
C GLY A 168 -18.46 20.00 -7.87
N VAL A 169 -18.27 20.51 -9.11
CA VAL A 169 -18.88 21.75 -9.60
C VAL A 169 -20.34 21.48 -9.99
N ARG A 170 -21.24 22.35 -9.52
CA ARG A 170 -22.69 22.31 -9.84
C ARG A 170 -23.16 23.68 -10.27
N THR A 171 -24.08 23.69 -11.23
CA THR A 171 -24.82 24.91 -11.63
C THR A 171 -26.22 24.79 -11.08
N ILE A 172 -26.61 25.70 -10.21
CA ILE A 172 -27.85 25.67 -9.45
C ILE A 172 -28.56 27.04 -9.52
N PRO A 173 -29.90 27.09 -9.45
CA PRO A 173 -30.60 28.34 -9.36
C PRO A 173 -30.12 29.17 -8.16
N ALA A 174 -29.81 30.44 -8.36
CA ALA A 174 -29.24 31.28 -7.30
C ALA A 174 -30.20 31.42 -6.10
N GLY A 175 -31.50 31.35 -6.33
CA GLY A 175 -32.55 31.34 -5.28
C GLY A 175 -32.52 30.08 -4.38
N SER A 176 -31.88 29.01 -4.83
CA SER A 176 -31.67 27.77 -4.03
C SER A 176 -30.40 27.80 -3.19
N LEU A 177 -29.71 28.95 -3.16
CA LEU A 177 -28.49 29.14 -2.38
C LEU A 177 -28.74 29.95 -1.13
N GLN A 178 -28.26 29.44 0.00
CA GLN A 178 -28.10 30.20 1.23
C GLN A 178 -26.65 30.63 1.36
N PHE A 179 -26.38 31.93 1.26
CA PHE A 179 -25.08 32.47 1.51
C PHE A 179 -24.71 32.31 2.98
N VAL A 180 -23.52 31.76 3.22
CA VAL A 180 -22.98 31.57 4.57
C VAL A 180 -22.02 32.71 4.83
N ASP A 181 -22.39 33.60 5.76
CA ASP A 181 -21.53 34.70 6.20
C ASP A 181 -20.61 34.14 7.30
N PHE A 182 -19.37 33.85 6.91
CA PHE A 182 -18.31 33.51 7.86
C PHE A 182 -17.67 34.80 8.41
N SER A 183 -18.45 35.60 9.10
CA SER A 183 -17.87 36.58 10.00
C SER A 183 -17.20 35.84 11.16
N GLN A 184 -15.96 35.42 10.90
CA GLN A 184 -15.03 34.74 11.79
C GLN A 184 -15.28 33.25 12.06
N PRO A 185 -14.67 32.33 11.34
CA PRO A 185 -13.45 31.64 11.75
C PRO A 185 -12.37 31.76 10.68
N ASP A 186 -11.14 31.49 11.05
CA ASP A 186 -9.96 31.50 10.18
C ASP A 186 -10.27 30.82 8.82
N PRO A 187 -10.24 31.56 7.69
CA PRO A 187 -10.53 30.98 6.36
C PRO A 187 -9.60 29.83 5.98
N SER A 188 -8.45 29.69 6.64
CA SER A 188 -7.52 28.60 6.46
C SER A 188 -8.03 27.29 7.09
N ALA A 189 -8.58 27.35 8.30
CA ALA A 189 -9.10 26.18 9.02
C ALA A 189 -10.29 25.54 8.28
N ASP A 190 -11.21 26.34 7.74
CA ASP A 190 -12.33 25.85 6.94
C ASP A 190 -11.84 25.25 5.59
N ARG A 191 -10.79 25.79 5.01
CA ARG A 191 -10.16 25.27 3.80
C ARG A 191 -9.51 23.92 4.03
N VAL A 192 -8.77 23.75 5.13
CA VAL A 192 -8.15 22.47 5.51
C VAL A 192 -9.21 21.43 5.73
N GLN A 193 -10.27 21.75 6.50
CA GLN A 193 -11.37 20.81 6.78
C GLN A 193 -12.05 20.32 5.49
N ARG A 194 -12.27 21.20 4.50
CA ARG A 194 -12.83 20.80 3.20
C ARG A 194 -11.94 19.85 2.43
N PHE A 195 -10.64 20.11 2.38
CA PHE A 195 -9.70 19.19 1.72
C PHE A 195 -9.62 17.85 2.44
N MET A 196 -9.66 17.85 3.78
CA MET A 196 -9.69 16.62 4.56
C MET A 196 -10.95 15.80 4.29
N THR A 197 -12.13 16.43 4.29
CA THR A 197 -13.40 15.75 4.00
C THR A 197 -13.42 15.18 2.58
N ALA A 198 -12.96 15.97 1.59
CA ALA A 198 -12.87 15.51 0.21
C ALA A 198 -11.87 14.35 0.03
N ALA A 199 -10.78 14.35 0.80
CA ALA A 199 -9.81 13.27 0.81
C ALA A 199 -10.36 12.00 1.48
N GLN A 200 -11.08 12.13 2.59
CA GLN A 200 -11.74 11.00 3.25
C GLN A 200 -12.77 10.34 2.34
N HIS A 201 -13.55 11.12 1.59
CA HIS A 201 -14.48 10.62 0.59
C HIS A 201 -13.75 9.86 -0.52
N ALA A 202 -12.67 10.43 -1.06
CA ALA A 202 -11.85 9.77 -2.07
C ALA A 202 -11.23 8.45 -1.56
N LEU A 203 -10.82 8.39 -0.29
CA LEU A 203 -10.34 7.14 0.34
C LEU A 203 -11.45 6.10 0.48
N ALA A 204 -12.67 6.52 0.83
CA ALA A 204 -13.82 5.63 0.91
C ALA A 204 -14.21 5.05 -0.46
N GLU A 205 -13.99 5.80 -1.53
CA GLU A 205 -14.16 5.35 -2.93
C GLU A 205 -12.96 4.52 -3.45
N GLY A 206 -11.93 4.30 -2.64
CA GLY A 206 -10.72 3.58 -3.02
C GLY A 206 -9.75 4.39 -3.89
N ASN A 207 -9.98 5.70 -4.07
CA ASN A 207 -9.13 6.59 -4.87
C ASN A 207 -8.09 7.29 -4.00
N ALA A 208 -7.08 6.52 -3.57
CA ALA A 208 -6.02 7.01 -2.69
C ALA A 208 -5.14 8.09 -3.35
N GLU A 209 -5.00 8.06 -4.67
CA GLU A 209 -4.22 9.06 -5.41
C GLU A 209 -4.90 10.44 -5.38
N LEU A 210 -6.21 10.49 -5.61
CA LEU A 210 -7.00 11.72 -5.49
C LEU A 210 -7.00 12.24 -4.06
N ALA A 211 -7.12 11.36 -3.07
CA ALA A 211 -7.04 11.73 -1.66
C ALA A 211 -5.70 12.40 -1.33
N ALA A 212 -4.58 11.81 -1.77
CA ALA A 212 -3.26 12.38 -1.58
C ALA A 212 -3.13 13.78 -2.21
N GLN A 213 -3.63 13.97 -3.44
CA GLN A 213 -3.65 15.28 -4.09
C GLN A 213 -4.40 16.34 -3.26
N ARG A 214 -5.57 16.01 -2.73
CA ARG A 214 -6.36 16.93 -1.88
C ARG A 214 -5.64 17.26 -0.58
N LEU A 215 -5.00 16.26 0.03
CA LEU A 215 -4.27 16.44 1.29
C LEU A 215 -2.96 17.22 1.15
N VAL A 216 -2.34 17.24 -0.03
CA VAL A 216 -1.21 18.15 -0.30
C VAL A 216 -1.63 19.61 -0.13
N TYR A 217 -2.80 19.99 -0.64
CA TYR A 217 -3.32 21.36 -0.45
C TYR A 217 -3.66 21.67 1.02
N ALA A 218 -4.17 20.65 1.77
CA ALA A 218 -4.42 20.79 3.20
C ALA A 218 -3.11 20.99 3.98
N ARG A 219 -2.06 20.22 3.65
CA ARG A 219 -0.73 20.35 4.24
C ARG A 219 -0.10 21.70 3.94
N ASP A 220 -0.24 22.21 2.72
CA ASP A 220 0.33 23.50 2.33
C ASP A 220 -0.34 24.65 3.11
N ALA A 221 -1.60 24.50 3.53
CA ALA A 221 -2.28 25.45 4.39
C ALA A 221 -1.90 25.27 5.87
N GLU A 222 -1.76 24.03 6.35
CA GLU A 222 -1.37 23.69 7.73
C GLU A 222 -0.26 22.63 7.74
N PRO A 223 1.01 23.01 7.59
CA PRO A 223 2.13 22.07 7.44
C PRO A 223 2.36 21.16 8.64
N ASN A 224 1.96 21.59 9.84
CA ASN A 224 2.19 20.88 11.09
C ASN A 224 0.90 20.25 11.66
N ASN A 225 -0.15 20.12 10.87
CA ASN A 225 -1.37 19.47 11.32
C ASN A 225 -1.18 17.92 11.33
N PRO A 226 -1.16 17.26 12.50
CA PRO A 226 -0.85 15.84 12.60
C PRO A 226 -1.93 14.97 11.92
N ILE A 227 -3.18 15.42 11.87
CA ILE A 227 -4.28 14.70 11.24
C ILE A 227 -4.10 14.71 9.73
N VAL A 228 -3.75 15.87 9.15
CA VAL A 228 -3.47 16.02 7.71
C VAL A 228 -2.29 15.14 7.32
N LEU A 229 -1.18 15.21 8.07
CA LEU A 229 0.03 14.44 7.81
C LEU A 229 -0.22 12.93 7.92
N ARG A 230 -1.02 12.49 8.89
CA ARG A 230 -1.45 11.10 9.00
C ARG A 230 -2.25 10.63 7.80
N LEU A 231 -3.29 11.38 7.42
CA LEU A 231 -4.13 11.04 6.27
C LEU A 231 -3.31 11.04 4.97
N LEU A 232 -2.43 12.01 4.80
CA LEU A 232 -1.52 12.10 3.65
C LEU A 232 -0.58 10.89 3.57
N THR A 233 -0.03 10.47 4.71
CA THR A 233 0.80 9.26 4.80
C THR A 233 0.03 8.03 4.34
N VAL A 234 -1.18 7.82 4.87
CA VAL A 234 -2.04 6.68 4.52
C VAL A 234 -2.41 6.71 3.04
N SER A 235 -2.78 7.89 2.51
CA SER A 235 -3.16 8.05 1.11
C SER A 235 -2.00 7.74 0.16
N PHE A 236 -0.79 8.25 0.41
CA PHE A 236 0.38 7.91 -0.40
C PHE A 236 0.74 6.43 -0.30
N TRP A 237 0.63 5.84 0.89
CA TRP A 237 0.91 4.41 1.09
C TRP A 237 -0.09 3.53 0.33
N GLN A 238 -1.39 3.80 0.43
CA GLN A 238 -2.43 3.07 -0.31
C GLN A 238 -2.34 3.28 -1.82
N ALA A 239 -1.87 4.44 -2.28
CA ALA A 239 -1.59 4.72 -3.68
C ALA A 239 -0.32 4.03 -4.20
N GLY A 240 0.43 3.33 -3.34
CA GLY A 240 1.71 2.68 -3.70
C GLY A 240 2.88 3.66 -3.87
N ASN A 241 2.69 4.94 -3.55
CA ASN A 241 3.76 5.94 -3.63
C ASN A 241 4.59 5.94 -2.34
N LEU A 242 5.36 4.86 -2.15
CA LEU A 242 6.16 4.64 -0.94
C LEU A 242 7.16 5.77 -0.63
N PRO A 243 7.88 6.36 -1.63
CA PRO A 243 8.78 7.48 -1.34
C PRO A 243 8.05 8.73 -0.80
N ALA A 244 6.85 9.02 -1.28
CA ALA A 244 6.05 10.13 -0.78
C ALA A 244 5.48 9.82 0.61
N ALA A 245 5.01 8.59 0.83
CA ALA A 245 4.56 8.11 2.14
C ALA A 245 5.67 8.20 3.19
N ALA A 246 6.90 7.81 2.84
CA ALA A 246 8.07 7.89 3.71
C ALA A 246 8.44 9.34 4.08
N ARG A 247 8.23 10.29 3.19
CA ARG A 247 8.38 11.72 3.52
C ARG A 247 7.28 12.19 4.46
N ALA A 248 6.03 11.91 4.12
CA ALA A 248 4.89 12.32 4.91
C ALA A 248 4.91 11.77 6.34
N VAL A 249 5.28 10.49 6.52
CA VAL A 249 5.38 9.88 7.85
C VAL A 249 6.51 10.46 8.69
N ARG A 250 7.61 10.89 8.08
CA ARG A 250 8.69 11.59 8.82
C ARG A 250 8.24 12.96 9.30
N ASP A 251 7.49 13.69 8.48
CA ASP A 251 6.93 14.98 8.86
C ASP A 251 5.88 14.80 9.96
N TRP A 252 5.05 13.76 9.86
CA TRP A 252 4.10 13.40 10.91
C TRP A 252 4.81 13.04 12.23
N ALA A 253 5.86 12.22 12.19
CA ALA A 253 6.60 11.81 13.38
C ALA A 253 7.30 12.98 14.10
N ARG A 254 7.65 14.05 13.39
CA ARG A 254 8.21 15.29 13.99
C ARG A 254 7.18 16.07 14.79
N VAL A 255 5.91 16.01 14.39
CA VAL A 255 4.83 16.77 15.01
C VAL A 255 4.12 15.95 16.09
N ASP A 256 3.92 14.65 15.86
CA ASP A 256 3.22 13.73 16.77
C ASP A 256 4.24 12.95 17.63
N THR A 257 4.93 13.68 18.51
CA THR A 257 6.02 13.12 19.33
C THR A 257 5.54 12.20 20.45
N ASP A 258 4.29 12.36 20.89
CA ASP A 258 3.76 11.70 22.10
C ASP A 258 3.13 10.32 21.81
N ARG A 259 2.91 9.99 20.54
CA ARG A 259 2.23 8.75 20.14
C ARG A 259 3.12 7.85 19.29
N PRO A 260 3.12 6.53 19.57
CA PRO A 260 3.92 5.57 18.78
C PRO A 260 3.34 5.31 17.38
N THR A 261 2.17 5.91 17.07
CA THR A 261 1.42 5.59 15.85
C THR A 261 2.18 5.96 14.58
N SER A 262 2.78 7.14 14.53
CA SER A 262 3.59 7.58 13.37
C SER A 262 4.79 6.66 13.13
N GLU A 263 5.47 6.23 14.18
CA GLU A 263 6.61 5.31 14.09
C GLU A 263 6.19 3.90 13.64
N ARG A 264 5.02 3.44 14.06
CA ARG A 264 4.46 2.16 13.56
C ARG A 264 4.18 2.21 12.07
N PHE A 265 3.60 3.31 11.57
CA PHE A 265 3.41 3.51 10.13
C PHE A 265 4.74 3.63 9.40
N ALA A 266 5.70 4.38 9.95
CA ALA A 266 7.04 4.49 9.38
C ALA A 266 7.70 3.13 9.22
N SER A 267 7.65 2.29 10.26
CA SER A 267 8.19 0.93 10.20
C SER A 267 7.57 0.09 9.09
N ARG A 268 6.25 0.17 8.88
CA ARG A 268 5.57 -0.57 7.80
C ARG A 268 5.94 -0.06 6.41
N ILE A 269 5.94 1.26 6.23
CA ILE A 269 6.30 1.89 4.96
C ILE A 269 7.74 1.57 4.57
N TYR A 270 8.69 1.65 5.52
CA TYR A 270 10.09 1.30 5.26
C TYR A 270 10.28 -0.20 4.96
N GLU A 271 9.49 -1.07 5.61
CA GLU A 271 9.49 -2.50 5.29
C GLU A 271 9.00 -2.77 3.86
N ASP A 272 7.91 -2.11 3.43
CA ASP A 272 7.38 -2.20 2.06
C ASP A 272 8.35 -1.63 1.02
N MET A 273 9.21 -0.69 1.41
CA MET A 273 10.31 -0.18 0.60
C MET A 273 11.54 -1.10 0.56
N GLY A 274 11.57 -2.15 1.37
CA GLY A 274 12.75 -3.01 1.56
C GLY A 274 13.86 -2.38 2.40
N ALA A 275 13.62 -1.23 3.03
CA ALA A 275 14.58 -0.52 3.87
C ALA A 275 14.50 -1.03 5.33
N PHE A 276 14.91 -2.29 5.53
CA PHE A 276 14.72 -3.01 6.79
C PHE A 276 15.44 -2.36 7.99
N ASP A 277 16.58 -1.72 7.78
CA ASP A 277 17.29 -0.99 8.84
C ASP A 277 16.43 0.17 9.36
N LEU A 278 15.89 1.01 8.45
CA LEU A 278 15.01 2.12 8.82
C LEU A 278 13.69 1.62 9.43
N ALA A 279 13.19 0.48 8.96
CA ALA A 279 12.00 -0.15 9.51
C ALA A 279 12.21 -0.62 10.97
N ALA A 280 13.37 -1.22 11.26
CA ALA A 280 13.75 -1.66 12.59
C ALA A 280 13.96 -0.48 13.55
N ASP A 281 14.63 0.58 13.09
CA ASP A 281 14.80 1.81 13.88
C ASP A 281 13.46 2.46 14.24
N ALA A 282 12.53 2.53 13.28
CA ALA A 282 11.19 3.06 13.54
C ALA A 282 10.40 2.14 14.48
N ALA A 283 10.51 0.80 14.33
CA ALA A 283 9.89 -0.15 15.25
C ALA A 283 10.45 -0.04 16.67
N ALA A 284 11.77 0.18 16.81
CA ALA A 284 12.40 0.39 18.10
C ALA A 284 11.85 1.63 18.81
N ARG A 285 11.78 2.76 18.11
CA ARG A 285 11.18 3.99 18.68
C ARG A 285 9.71 3.80 19.03
N ALA A 286 8.94 3.05 18.22
CA ALA A 286 7.55 2.73 18.54
C ALA A 286 7.43 1.90 19.82
N ALA A 287 8.25 0.87 19.97
CA ALA A 287 8.28 -0.01 21.15
C ALA A 287 8.75 0.71 22.41
N GLU A 288 9.73 1.61 22.31
CA GLU A 288 10.21 2.44 23.42
C GLU A 288 9.15 3.44 23.90
N ARG A 289 8.36 4.01 22.97
CA ARG A 289 7.26 4.94 23.33
C ARG A 289 6.02 4.23 23.86
N ALA A 290 5.83 2.97 23.52
CA ALA A 290 4.73 2.13 24.03
C ALA A 290 5.26 0.81 24.58
N PRO A 291 5.97 0.82 25.72
CA PRO A 291 6.60 -0.39 26.28
C PRO A 291 5.60 -1.50 26.64
N ALA A 292 4.33 -1.13 26.90
CA ALA A 292 3.24 -2.05 27.20
C ALA A 292 2.57 -2.66 25.95
N ASP A 293 3.05 -2.34 24.75
CA ASP A 293 2.52 -2.88 23.50
C ASP A 293 3.39 -4.04 23.00
N ALA A 294 2.96 -5.26 23.29
CA ALA A 294 3.64 -6.48 22.86
C ALA A 294 3.84 -6.52 21.33
N SER A 295 2.84 -6.06 20.56
CA SER A 295 2.89 -6.09 19.09
C SER A 295 4.00 -5.23 18.51
N ALA A 296 4.37 -4.13 19.19
CA ALA A 296 5.48 -3.28 18.78
C ALA A 296 6.84 -3.99 18.98
N TRP A 297 7.01 -4.69 20.11
CA TRP A 297 8.19 -5.49 20.39
C TRP A 297 8.33 -6.69 19.47
N GLU A 298 7.22 -7.41 19.18
CA GLU A 298 7.20 -8.51 18.21
C GLU A 298 7.62 -8.03 16.82
N ARG A 299 7.09 -6.88 16.40
CA ARG A 299 7.47 -6.31 15.11
C ARG A 299 8.96 -5.99 15.05
N LEU A 300 9.50 -5.37 16.08
CA LEU A 300 10.94 -5.09 16.20
C LEU A 300 11.75 -6.37 16.12
N GLY A 301 11.33 -7.41 16.84
CA GLY A 301 12.01 -8.72 16.84
C GLY A 301 12.04 -9.35 15.46
N ARG A 302 10.91 -9.37 14.72
CA ARG A 302 10.86 -9.88 13.35
C ARG A 302 11.76 -9.12 12.37
N LEU A 303 11.80 -7.80 12.47
CA LEU A 303 12.68 -6.98 11.63
C LEU A 303 14.16 -7.25 11.94
N ARG A 304 14.52 -7.41 13.21
CA ARG A 304 15.87 -7.78 13.62
C ARG A 304 16.28 -9.19 13.15
N LEU A 305 15.33 -10.14 13.14
CA LEU A 305 15.57 -11.46 12.53
C LEU A 305 15.89 -11.34 11.03
N ARG A 306 15.17 -10.50 10.29
CA ARG A 306 15.45 -10.24 8.87
C ARG A 306 16.83 -9.61 8.65
N LEU A 307 17.26 -8.73 9.55
CA LEU A 307 18.58 -8.09 9.55
C LEU A 307 19.70 -8.99 10.08
N MET A 308 19.39 -10.23 10.49
CA MET A 308 20.34 -11.16 11.13
C MET A 308 20.90 -10.65 12.46
N ASP A 309 20.27 -9.64 13.07
CA ASP A 309 20.55 -9.21 14.45
C ASP A 309 19.87 -10.16 15.44
N ARG A 310 20.50 -11.30 15.65
CA ARG A 310 19.96 -12.42 16.44
C ARG A 310 19.77 -12.05 17.91
N VAL A 311 20.76 -11.38 18.50
CA VAL A 311 20.74 -10.99 19.92
C VAL A 311 19.69 -9.92 20.17
N GLY A 312 19.63 -8.93 19.28
CA GLY A 312 18.60 -7.89 19.34
C GLY A 312 17.19 -8.45 19.14
N ALA A 313 17.03 -9.46 18.26
CA ALA A 313 15.75 -10.13 18.06
C ALA A 313 15.28 -10.85 19.35
N VAL A 314 16.15 -11.65 19.98
CA VAL A 314 15.85 -12.31 21.28
C VAL A 314 15.42 -11.26 22.31
N SER A 315 16.19 -10.17 22.46
CA SER A 315 15.89 -9.14 23.44
C SER A 315 14.51 -8.50 23.24
N ALA A 316 14.14 -8.23 21.97
CA ALA A 316 12.85 -7.62 21.65
C ALA A 316 11.69 -8.61 21.89
N LEU A 317 11.82 -9.86 21.42
CA LEU A 317 10.79 -10.89 21.54
C LEU A 317 10.58 -11.36 22.97
N GLU A 318 11.64 -11.37 23.79
CA GLU A 318 11.50 -11.60 25.22
C GLU A 318 10.70 -10.51 25.92
N ARG A 319 10.91 -9.24 25.54
CA ARG A 319 10.07 -8.15 26.04
C ARG A 319 8.61 -8.31 25.62
N ALA A 320 8.36 -8.68 24.37
CA ALA A 320 7.01 -8.97 23.90
C ALA A 320 6.34 -10.07 24.73
N ARG A 321 7.03 -11.18 24.96
CA ARG A 321 6.58 -12.33 25.75
C ARG A 321 6.24 -11.93 27.20
N LEU A 322 7.02 -11.01 27.79
CA LEU A 322 6.78 -10.54 29.16
C LEU A 322 5.57 -9.61 29.28
N VAL A 323 5.25 -8.87 28.21
CA VAL A 323 4.09 -7.97 28.17
C VAL A 323 2.81 -8.75 27.93
N GLU A 324 2.75 -9.47 26.81
CA GLU A 324 1.62 -10.29 26.41
C GLU A 324 2.11 -11.35 25.42
N PRO A 325 2.17 -12.63 25.83
CA PRO A 325 2.64 -13.68 24.95
C PRO A 325 1.61 -13.98 23.85
N SER A 326 2.07 -14.06 22.60
CA SER A 326 1.29 -14.56 21.47
C SER A 326 1.95 -15.81 20.91
N VAL A 327 1.16 -16.70 20.28
CA VAL A 327 1.72 -17.89 19.63
C VAL A 327 2.78 -17.51 18.60
N GLN A 328 2.46 -16.54 17.75
CA GLN A 328 3.40 -16.09 16.72
C GLN A 328 4.67 -15.46 17.31
N GLY A 329 4.54 -14.63 18.34
CA GLY A 329 5.67 -14.02 19.04
C GLY A 329 6.58 -15.07 19.67
N LEU A 330 6.00 -16.14 20.28
CA LEU A 330 6.74 -17.26 20.86
C LEU A 330 7.45 -18.09 19.79
N LEU A 331 6.84 -18.30 18.61
CA LEU A 331 7.47 -18.99 17.49
C LEU A 331 8.61 -18.17 16.86
N ASP A 332 8.43 -16.85 16.75
CA ASP A 332 9.49 -15.94 16.32
C ASP A 332 10.66 -15.93 17.32
N LEU A 333 10.36 -16.00 18.63
CA LEU A 333 11.34 -16.12 19.71
C LEU A 333 12.10 -17.44 19.65
N ALA A 334 11.40 -18.55 19.41
CA ALA A 334 12.03 -19.84 19.20
C ALA A 334 13.00 -19.83 18.02
N LEU A 335 12.59 -19.20 16.89
CA LEU A 335 13.48 -19.00 15.75
C LEU A 335 14.71 -18.15 16.10
N ALA A 336 14.54 -17.09 16.90
CA ALA A 336 15.64 -16.26 17.34
C ALA A 336 16.63 -17.07 18.20
N TYR A 337 16.16 -17.89 19.14
CA TYR A 337 16.99 -18.77 19.95
C TYR A 337 17.68 -19.85 19.09
N GLN A 338 16.99 -20.41 18.11
CA GLN A 338 17.57 -21.33 17.16
C GLN A 338 18.78 -20.73 16.43
N LEU A 339 18.66 -19.47 15.99
CA LEU A 339 19.73 -18.76 15.29
C LEU A 339 20.90 -18.36 16.20
N VAL A 340 20.66 -18.17 17.49
CA VAL A 340 21.71 -17.96 18.49
C VAL A 340 22.38 -19.27 18.89
N GLY A 341 21.70 -20.42 18.72
CA GLY A 341 22.18 -21.74 19.10
C GLY A 341 21.76 -22.15 20.52
N ASP A 342 20.85 -21.44 21.15
CA ASP A 342 20.31 -21.80 22.48
C ASP A 342 19.13 -22.76 22.32
N VAL A 343 19.44 -24.04 22.21
CA VAL A 343 18.46 -25.11 22.03
C VAL A 343 17.50 -25.24 23.21
N GLY A 344 17.98 -25.00 24.44
CA GLY A 344 17.15 -25.09 25.64
C GLY A 344 16.06 -24.01 25.68
N ALA A 345 16.43 -22.79 25.36
CA ALA A 345 15.49 -21.66 25.28
C ALA A 345 14.54 -21.81 24.07
N GLU A 346 15.03 -22.32 22.93
CA GLU A 346 14.18 -22.65 21.77
C GLU A 346 13.08 -23.62 22.13
N VAL A 347 13.42 -24.75 22.78
CA VAL A 347 12.44 -25.76 23.24
C VAL A 347 11.43 -25.15 24.20
N SER A 348 11.90 -24.33 25.16
CA SER A 348 11.03 -23.67 26.15
C SER A 348 10.05 -22.68 25.50
N ALA A 349 10.47 -21.95 24.49
CA ALA A 349 9.62 -21.03 23.74
C ALA A 349 8.57 -21.76 22.91
N CYS A 350 8.96 -22.87 22.22
CA CYS A 350 8.03 -23.73 21.49
C CYS A 350 7.00 -24.39 22.44
N GLU A 351 7.44 -24.88 23.59
CA GLU A 351 6.54 -25.46 24.58
C GLU A 351 5.53 -24.43 25.12
N ALA A 352 5.97 -23.20 25.35
CA ALA A 352 5.08 -22.11 25.75
C ALA A 352 4.03 -21.81 24.65
N ALA A 353 4.42 -21.87 23.37
CA ALA A 353 3.51 -21.67 22.26
C ALA A 353 2.43 -22.77 22.19
N THR A 354 2.81 -24.07 22.40
CA THR A 354 1.84 -25.17 22.42
C THR A 354 0.91 -25.13 23.64
N ARG A 355 1.36 -24.59 24.77
CA ARG A 355 0.49 -24.38 25.93
C ARG A 355 -0.49 -23.23 25.72
N LEU A 356 -0.06 -22.18 25.02
CA LEU A 356 -0.91 -21.01 24.76
C LEU A 356 -2.03 -21.34 23.78
N ASP A 357 -1.72 -22.12 22.74
CA ASP A 357 -2.71 -22.66 21.79
C ASP A 357 -2.41 -24.14 21.48
N PRO A 358 -3.07 -25.06 22.19
CA PRO A 358 -2.91 -26.50 21.98
C PRO A 358 -3.42 -27.00 20.62
N GLU A 359 -4.23 -26.21 19.91
CA GLU A 359 -4.79 -26.56 18.60
C GLU A 359 -3.99 -25.97 17.43
N ALA A 360 -2.89 -25.24 17.69
CA ALA A 360 -2.03 -24.69 16.67
C ALA A 360 -1.05 -25.73 16.11
N PRO A 361 -1.25 -26.29 14.90
CA PRO A 361 -0.40 -27.35 14.35
C PRO A 361 1.05 -26.87 14.14
N VAL A 362 1.22 -25.59 13.77
CA VAL A 362 2.55 -24.98 13.57
C VAL A 362 3.36 -24.96 14.86
N ALA A 363 2.72 -24.73 16.01
CA ALA A 363 3.41 -24.72 17.30
C ALA A 363 3.94 -26.12 17.65
N TRP A 364 3.15 -27.16 17.46
CA TRP A 364 3.56 -28.55 17.68
C TRP A 364 4.65 -29.00 16.70
N SER A 365 4.55 -28.62 15.41
CA SER A 365 5.56 -28.89 14.41
C SER A 365 6.92 -28.27 14.81
N ARG A 366 6.92 -26.99 15.18
CA ARG A 366 8.13 -26.30 15.65
C ARG A 366 8.69 -26.91 16.93
N TYR A 367 7.80 -27.30 17.87
CA TYR A 367 8.22 -27.95 19.10
C TYR A 367 8.88 -29.31 18.84
N ALA A 368 8.34 -30.12 17.93
CA ALA A 368 8.92 -31.38 17.52
C ALA A 368 10.32 -31.20 16.91
N HIS A 369 10.48 -30.21 16.01
CA HIS A 369 11.77 -29.89 15.39
C HIS A 369 12.81 -29.40 16.41
N ALA A 370 12.39 -28.62 17.40
CA ALA A 370 13.27 -28.17 18.48
C ALA A 370 13.71 -29.34 19.37
N LEU A 371 12.79 -30.24 19.73
CA LEU A 371 13.06 -31.43 20.54
C LEU A 371 13.99 -32.42 19.80
N ALA A 372 13.88 -32.56 18.48
CA ALA A 372 14.73 -33.40 17.67
C ALA A 372 16.22 -33.05 17.73
N ARG A 373 16.54 -31.84 18.20
CA ARG A 373 17.92 -31.37 18.44
C ARG A 373 18.40 -31.62 19.86
N THR A 374 17.60 -32.28 20.66
CA THR A 374 17.88 -32.68 22.04
C THR A 374 17.80 -34.18 22.18
N ASP A 375 18.20 -34.71 23.35
CA ASP A 375 18.04 -36.13 23.67
C ASP A 375 16.62 -36.54 24.12
N ARG A 376 15.63 -35.61 24.02
CA ARG A 376 14.23 -35.79 24.45
C ARG A 376 13.38 -36.50 23.37
N GLN A 377 13.83 -37.68 22.95
CA GLN A 377 13.22 -38.40 21.79
C GLN A 377 11.74 -38.77 21.99
N ARG A 378 11.35 -39.16 23.22
CA ARG A 378 9.93 -39.55 23.50
C ARG A 378 9.01 -38.34 23.31
N GLU A 379 9.38 -37.23 23.89
CA GLU A 379 8.59 -35.99 23.78
C GLU A 379 8.55 -35.49 22.33
N CYS A 380 9.65 -35.69 21.56
CA CYS A 380 9.65 -35.40 20.14
C CYS A 380 8.61 -36.25 19.37
N ILE A 381 8.50 -37.55 19.68
CA ILE A 381 7.51 -38.44 19.07
C ILE A 381 6.09 -37.92 19.42
N GLU A 382 5.80 -37.64 20.69
CA GLU A 382 4.52 -37.16 21.15
C GLU A 382 4.15 -35.82 20.45
N ALA A 383 5.11 -34.90 20.34
CA ALA A 383 4.91 -33.62 19.65
C ALA A 383 4.63 -33.80 18.15
N CYS A 384 5.34 -34.74 17.47
CA CYS A 384 5.07 -35.08 16.08
C CYS A 384 3.66 -35.68 15.90
N GLU A 385 3.27 -36.62 16.75
CA GLU A 385 1.95 -37.25 16.72
C GLU A 385 0.84 -36.20 16.93
N ARG A 386 1.06 -35.26 17.87
CA ARG A 386 0.10 -34.19 18.12
C ARG A 386 0.01 -33.22 16.93
N ALA A 387 1.14 -32.85 16.33
CA ALA A 387 1.15 -32.01 15.14
C ALA A 387 0.37 -32.67 13.98
N LEU A 388 0.62 -33.95 13.73
CA LEU A 388 -0.05 -34.72 12.66
C LEU A 388 -1.53 -34.97 12.93
N ALA A 389 -1.94 -35.08 14.18
CA ALA A 389 -3.36 -35.18 14.55
C ALA A 389 -4.13 -33.87 14.25
N LEU A 390 -3.45 -32.71 14.24
CA LEU A 390 -4.02 -31.41 13.94
C LEU A 390 -3.94 -31.03 12.45
N GLY A 391 -2.98 -31.57 11.72
CA GLY A 391 -2.82 -31.33 10.30
C GLY A 391 -1.72 -32.17 9.68
N SER A 392 -1.85 -32.52 8.39
CA SER A 392 -0.80 -33.24 7.68
C SER A 392 0.39 -32.32 7.38
N ASP A 393 1.58 -32.75 7.77
CA ASP A 393 2.85 -32.06 7.52
C ASP A 393 3.90 -33.11 7.14
N PRO A 394 4.30 -33.19 5.85
CA PRO A 394 5.26 -34.18 5.37
C PRO A 394 6.65 -34.09 6.06
N GLU A 395 7.04 -32.90 6.51
CA GLU A 395 8.31 -32.71 7.21
C GLU A 395 8.25 -33.32 8.61
N VAL A 396 7.10 -33.19 9.28
CA VAL A 396 6.87 -33.82 10.60
C VAL A 396 6.71 -35.33 10.47
N GLU A 397 6.08 -35.84 9.42
CA GLU A 397 6.01 -37.30 9.14
C GLU A 397 7.40 -37.89 8.98
N ALA A 398 8.24 -37.25 8.14
CA ALA A 398 9.62 -37.69 7.94
C ALA A 398 10.47 -37.56 9.22
N LEU A 399 10.22 -36.55 10.04
CA LEU A 399 10.86 -36.39 11.34
C LEU A 399 10.47 -37.53 12.29
N LEU A 400 9.17 -37.87 12.37
CA LEU A 400 8.65 -38.89 13.23
C LEU A 400 9.25 -40.29 12.87
N GLU A 401 9.30 -40.62 11.58
CA GLU A 401 9.93 -41.86 11.11
C GLU A 401 11.41 -41.93 11.49
N ARG A 402 12.15 -40.85 11.29
CA ARG A 402 13.57 -40.77 11.61
C ARG A 402 13.83 -40.94 13.12
N VAL A 403 13.03 -40.27 13.97
CA VAL A 403 13.19 -40.35 15.42
C VAL A 403 12.80 -41.72 15.93
N ARG A 404 11.72 -42.33 15.42
CA ARG A 404 11.32 -43.70 15.77
C ARG A 404 12.38 -44.74 15.38
N ALA A 405 13.04 -44.56 14.25
CA ALA A 405 14.13 -45.45 13.83
C ALA A 405 15.39 -45.31 14.70
N ALA A 406 15.60 -44.16 15.32
CA ALA A 406 16.74 -43.85 16.19
C ALA A 406 16.52 -44.35 17.64
N VAL A 407 15.28 -44.56 18.08
CA VAL A 407 14.99 -45.06 19.41
C VAL A 407 15.28 -46.58 19.46
N PRO A 408 16.20 -47.07 20.34
CA PRO A 408 16.47 -48.47 20.49
C PRO A 408 15.21 -49.23 20.88
N ARG A 409 14.93 -50.37 20.26
CA ARG A 409 13.75 -51.22 20.51
C ARG A 409 13.61 -51.74 21.94
N GLU A 410 14.66 -51.64 22.75
CA GLU A 410 14.68 -52.14 24.15
C GLU A 410 13.79 -51.36 25.14
N LEU A 411 13.25 -50.20 24.76
CA LEU A 411 12.37 -49.37 25.62
C LEU A 411 10.87 -49.62 25.41
N GLY A 412 10.49 -50.38 24.37
CA GLY A 412 9.08 -50.69 24.01
C GLY A 412 8.43 -51.82 24.83
N GLU A 413 9.22 -52.65 25.49
CA GLU A 413 8.67 -53.85 26.17
C GLU A 413 8.42 -53.67 27.68
N ARG A 414 8.76 -52.53 28.26
CA ARG A 414 8.52 -52.29 29.70
C ARG A 414 7.20 -51.61 30.07
N THR A 415 6.31 -51.33 29.12
CA THR A 415 5.00 -50.71 29.36
C THR A 415 3.81 -51.64 29.06
N ALA A 416 4.07 -52.97 28.82
CA ALA A 416 3.03 -53.97 28.60
C ALA A 416 3.13 -55.14 29.62
N ALA A 417 3.52 -54.84 30.87
CA ALA A 417 3.47 -55.82 31.96
C ALA A 417 2.79 -55.20 33.19
#